data_50605dedaf0a6df698e3a67df4095a3d
#
_entry.id   50605dedaf0a6df698e3a67df4095a3d
#
_cell.length_a   1.000
_cell.length_b   1.000
_cell.length_c   1.000
_cell.angle_alpha   90.00
_cell.angle_beta   90.00
_cell.angle_gamma   90.00
#
_symmetry.space_group_name_H-M   'P 1'
#
loop_
_entity.id
_entity.type
_entity.pdbx_description
1 polymer ?
#
loop_
_entity_poly.entity_id
_entity_poly.type
_entity_poly.pdbx_seq_one_letter_code
_entity_poly.pdbx_strand_id
1 'polypeptide(L)'
;MDRRFRLFCAVLLLSTPAHAELLAFEEAVSDVHATLKIEGKEYRLDAKMLRTKAAAPPGVLLIDAAQNEDLAATALGRGMNVFALDLAKLPAPARAQALRDLLPRLRETTRAKRVLARGAGETGATLAEAGALFDGLLLQDARAANGPRSIETWGSDAYWRAPPPPAPAGPDDANLRRFFIAGTTTIAGANCLGPLNTRSQAPALRALLVVLDDWTKGVKPPASRAPAVADLVDARKLVWPKIAALPAPPSGERLVPKIDADGNESAGLRLPDQALPIATFTGFGAQKDKAGAGCAAGVALPFPSTKTDREKTGDPRPSLVERYGSRAYFVATMRIVADKLVKERLLLKEDADAYVAAARTAPF
;
A
#
# COMPACT_ATOMS: atom_id res chain seq x y z
N MET A 1 64.86 3.37 -20.45
CA MET A 1 63.53 2.70 -20.36
C MET A 1 62.84 3.18 -19.12
N ASP A 2 62.07 4.26 -19.28
CA ASP A 2 61.43 4.97 -18.20
C ASP A 2 59.94 4.65 -18.22
N ARG A 3 59.44 3.92 -17.23
CA ARG A 3 58.04 3.66 -17.03
C ARG A 3 57.48 4.66 -16.02
N ARG A 4 56.87 5.74 -16.51
CA ARG A 4 56.07 6.66 -15.68
C ARG A 4 54.73 6.03 -15.32
N PHE A 5 54.56 5.65 -14.06
CA PHE A 5 53.29 5.32 -13.45
C PHE A 5 52.48 6.62 -13.28
N ARG A 6 51.39 6.78 -14.03
CA ARG A 6 50.41 7.82 -13.76
C ARG A 6 49.44 7.29 -12.69
N LEU A 7 49.55 7.87 -11.50
CA LEU A 7 48.60 7.70 -10.42
C LEU A 7 47.28 8.46 -10.81
N PHE A 8 46.24 7.73 -11.12
CA PHE A 8 44.89 8.30 -11.23
C PHE A 8 44.34 8.48 -9.81
N CYS A 9 44.37 9.70 -9.28
CA CYS A 9 43.58 10.08 -8.11
C CYS A 9 42.11 10.12 -8.52
N ALA A 10 41.34 9.08 -8.19
CA ALA A 10 39.89 9.14 -8.20
C ALA A 10 39.46 10.01 -7.03
N VAL A 11 39.08 11.25 -7.33
CA VAL A 11 38.38 12.11 -6.36
C VAL A 11 37.02 11.50 -6.14
N LEU A 12 36.83 10.75 -5.05
CA LEU A 12 35.50 10.44 -4.53
C LEU A 12 34.86 11.77 -4.12
N LEU A 13 33.97 12.27 -4.95
CA LEU A 13 33.03 13.32 -4.54
C LEU A 13 32.09 12.67 -3.51
N LEU A 14 32.45 12.74 -2.24
CA LEU A 14 31.53 12.54 -1.13
C LEU A 14 30.49 13.65 -1.26
N SER A 15 29.31 13.31 -1.78
CA SER A 15 28.17 14.20 -1.72
C SER A 15 27.89 14.48 -0.24
N THR A 16 28.22 15.67 0.21
CA THR A 16 27.79 16.15 1.54
C THR A 16 26.26 16.06 1.57
N PRO A 17 25.68 15.47 2.62
CA PRO A 17 24.23 15.43 2.74
C PRO A 17 23.69 16.87 2.68
N ALA A 18 22.60 17.07 1.94
CA ALA A 18 21.94 18.35 1.86
C ALA A 18 21.62 18.82 3.28
N HIS A 19 22.15 19.99 3.68
CA HIS A 19 21.83 20.60 4.96
C HIS A 19 20.46 21.27 4.84
N ALA A 20 19.51 20.83 5.66
CA ALA A 20 18.25 21.52 5.90
C ALA A 20 18.29 22.08 7.33
N GLU A 21 17.76 23.29 7.51
CA GLU A 21 17.66 23.99 8.79
C GLU A 21 16.21 24.44 8.98
N LEU A 22 15.61 24.11 10.11
CA LEU A 22 14.27 24.58 10.49
C LEU A 22 14.36 26.02 10.96
N LEU A 23 13.93 26.98 10.13
CA LEU A 23 13.95 28.41 10.45
C LEU A 23 12.72 28.87 11.23
N ALA A 24 11.55 28.29 10.93
CA ALA A 24 10.29 28.63 11.59
C ALA A 24 9.36 27.41 11.67
N PHE A 25 8.56 27.36 12.73
CA PHE A 25 7.51 26.37 12.93
C PHE A 25 6.32 27.05 13.63
N GLU A 26 5.23 27.23 12.89
CA GLU A 26 4.01 27.87 13.36
C GLU A 26 2.88 26.86 13.31
N GLU A 27 2.13 26.72 14.39
CA GLU A 27 0.94 25.87 14.48
C GLU A 27 -0.26 26.73 14.83
N ALA A 28 -1.25 26.79 13.94
CA ALA A 28 -2.50 27.49 14.13
C ALA A 28 -3.67 26.50 14.01
N VAL A 29 -4.31 26.16 15.11
CA VAL A 29 -5.39 25.16 15.22
C VAL A 29 -4.92 23.77 14.74
N SER A 30 -5.05 23.46 13.44
CA SER A 30 -4.59 22.22 12.83
C SER A 30 -3.55 22.45 11.73
N ASP A 31 -3.41 23.69 11.25
CA ASP A 31 -2.48 24.00 10.18
C ASP A 31 -1.09 24.29 10.76
N VAL A 32 -0.08 23.73 10.13
CA VAL A 32 1.30 23.90 10.49
C VAL A 32 2.06 24.44 9.30
N HIS A 33 2.78 25.53 9.52
CA HIS A 33 3.68 26.14 8.56
C HIS A 33 5.10 26.03 9.07
N ALA A 34 5.95 25.34 8.34
CA ALA A 34 7.37 25.25 8.63
C ALA A 34 8.18 25.88 7.49
N THR A 35 9.17 26.68 7.82
CA THR A 35 10.13 27.20 6.86
C THR A 35 11.46 26.50 7.07
N LEU A 36 11.95 25.87 6.03
CA LEU A 36 13.19 25.10 6.00
C LEU A 36 14.17 25.78 5.04
N LYS A 37 15.41 25.96 5.47
CA LYS A 37 16.49 26.43 4.61
C LYS A 37 17.31 25.22 4.14
N ILE A 38 17.29 24.96 2.84
CA ILE A 38 17.96 23.81 2.22
C ILE A 38 18.92 24.32 1.16
N GLU A 39 20.22 24.08 1.31
CA GLU A 39 21.26 24.56 0.40
C GLU A 39 21.17 26.09 0.13
N GLY A 40 20.87 26.84 1.16
CA GLY A 40 20.76 28.30 1.09
C GLY A 40 19.44 28.85 0.57
N LYS A 41 18.52 27.99 0.08
CA LYS A 41 17.19 28.37 -0.41
C LYS A 41 16.12 28.02 0.62
N GLU A 42 15.17 28.93 0.81
CA GLU A 42 14.04 28.71 1.71
C GLU A 42 12.89 27.96 1.03
N TYR A 43 12.33 27.00 1.76
CA TYR A 43 11.16 26.21 1.36
C TYR A 43 10.10 26.30 2.45
N ARG A 44 8.88 26.63 2.07
CA ARG A 44 7.71 26.54 2.95
C ARG A 44 7.08 25.17 2.83
N LEU A 45 6.88 24.51 3.96
CA LEU A 45 6.17 23.25 4.09
C LEU A 45 4.87 23.50 4.83
N ASP A 46 3.75 23.25 4.16
CA ASP A 46 2.42 23.28 4.76
C ASP A 46 2.02 21.86 5.15
N ALA A 47 1.59 21.68 6.37
CA ALA A 47 1.21 20.40 6.96
C ALA A 47 -0.01 20.56 7.86
N LYS A 48 -0.59 19.44 8.30
CA LYS A 48 -1.67 19.42 9.27
C LYS A 48 -1.29 18.63 10.50
N MET A 49 -1.46 19.22 11.68
CA MET A 49 -1.36 18.55 12.97
C MET A 49 -2.76 18.19 13.46
N LEU A 50 -3.14 16.92 13.34
CA LEU A 50 -4.41 16.42 13.83
C LEU A 50 -4.19 15.79 15.22
N ARG A 51 -4.89 16.31 16.22
CA ARG A 51 -4.74 15.84 17.60
C ARG A 51 -5.87 14.89 17.96
N THR A 52 -5.51 13.78 18.60
CA THR A 52 -6.50 12.87 19.16
C THR A 52 -7.30 13.55 20.28
N LYS A 53 -8.58 13.19 20.38
CA LYS A 53 -9.46 13.61 21.48
C LYS A 53 -9.41 12.65 22.68
N ALA A 54 -8.53 11.64 22.66
CA ALA A 54 -8.40 10.71 23.77
C ALA A 54 -7.93 11.44 25.05
N ALA A 55 -8.59 11.17 26.17
CA ALA A 55 -8.28 11.81 27.46
C ALA A 55 -6.84 11.48 27.95
N ALA A 56 -6.34 10.30 27.63
CA ALA A 56 -4.98 9.86 27.92
C ALA A 56 -4.33 9.31 26.64
N PRO A 57 -3.78 10.17 25.77
CA PRO A 57 -3.19 9.72 24.51
C PRO A 57 -1.95 8.85 24.78
N PRO A 58 -1.75 7.78 24.00
CA PRO A 58 -0.66 6.81 24.21
C PRO A 58 0.75 7.37 23.93
N GLY A 59 0.88 8.66 23.63
CA GLY A 59 2.15 9.29 23.28
C GLY A 59 2.70 8.78 21.95
N VAL A 60 1.84 8.56 20.97
CA VAL A 60 2.22 8.13 19.62
C VAL A 60 1.91 9.24 18.63
N LEU A 61 2.87 9.51 17.76
CA LEU A 61 2.75 10.39 16.62
C LEU A 61 2.86 9.54 15.34
N LEU A 62 1.90 9.69 14.43
CA LEU A 62 1.98 9.19 13.07
C LEU A 62 2.41 10.33 12.13
N ILE A 63 3.53 10.15 11.45
CA ILE A 63 3.93 10.99 10.32
C ILE A 63 3.28 10.39 9.06
N ASP A 64 2.28 11.07 8.50
CA ASP A 64 1.60 10.62 7.27
C ASP A 64 2.10 11.43 6.07
N ALA A 65 3.12 10.91 5.41
CA ALA A 65 3.71 11.50 4.20
C ALA A 65 2.96 11.14 2.90
N ALA A 66 1.89 10.37 3.00
CA ALA A 66 1.04 10.00 1.86
C ALA A 66 -0.37 10.62 1.95
N GLN A 67 -0.64 11.39 3.01
CA GLN A 67 -1.86 12.18 3.22
C GLN A 67 -3.16 11.38 3.01
N ASN A 68 -3.29 10.25 3.69
CA ASN A 68 -4.45 9.38 3.59
C ASN A 68 -5.44 9.64 4.74
N GLU A 69 -6.57 10.27 4.44
CA GLU A 69 -7.57 10.65 5.44
C GLU A 69 -8.16 9.45 6.20
N ASP A 70 -8.36 8.30 5.54
CA ASP A 70 -8.88 7.09 6.18
C ASP A 70 -7.92 6.52 7.24
N LEU A 71 -6.61 6.53 6.95
CA LEU A 71 -5.61 6.10 7.91
C LEU A 71 -5.41 7.11 9.03
N ALA A 72 -5.47 8.41 8.71
CA ALA A 72 -5.44 9.47 9.72
C ALA A 72 -6.62 9.34 10.69
N ALA A 73 -7.83 9.11 10.19
CA ALA A 73 -9.02 8.88 11.02
C ALA A 73 -8.85 7.64 11.93
N THR A 74 -8.30 6.55 11.39
CA THR A 74 -8.01 5.34 12.16
C THR A 74 -6.98 5.61 13.27
N ALA A 75 -5.90 6.32 12.96
CA ALA A 75 -4.86 6.69 13.93
C ALA A 75 -5.44 7.55 15.07
N LEU A 76 -6.22 8.58 14.73
CA LEU A 76 -6.90 9.44 15.70
C LEU A 76 -7.86 8.66 16.61
N GLY A 77 -8.66 7.77 16.04
CA GLY A 77 -9.58 6.88 16.78
C GLY A 77 -8.86 5.91 17.71
N ARG A 78 -7.58 5.61 17.44
CA ARG A 78 -6.70 4.79 18.30
C ARG A 78 -5.86 5.64 19.28
N GLY A 79 -6.10 6.93 19.34
CA GLY A 79 -5.46 7.85 20.27
C GLY A 79 -4.12 8.41 19.80
N MET A 80 -3.70 8.17 18.56
CA MET A 80 -2.47 8.73 17.99
C MET A 80 -2.71 10.17 17.54
N ASN A 81 -1.71 11.04 17.68
CA ASN A 81 -1.67 12.30 16.94
C ASN A 81 -1.17 12.03 15.52
N VAL A 82 -1.61 12.82 14.54
CA VAL A 82 -1.19 12.67 13.14
C VAL A 82 -0.60 13.98 12.63
N PHE A 83 0.59 13.90 12.06
CA PHE A 83 1.21 14.98 11.31
C PHE A 83 1.21 14.60 9.83
N ALA A 84 0.27 15.18 9.08
CA ALA A 84 0.09 14.94 7.65
C ALA A 84 0.84 16.01 6.85
N LEU A 85 1.78 15.60 6.00
CA LEU A 85 2.62 16.51 5.23
C LEU A 85 2.86 16.00 3.80
N ASP A 86 3.07 16.93 2.87
CA ASP A 86 3.44 16.62 1.49
C ASP A 86 4.96 16.78 1.28
N LEU A 87 5.69 15.69 1.48
CA LEU A 87 7.14 15.68 1.25
C LEU A 87 7.52 15.88 -0.22
N ALA A 88 6.62 15.64 -1.17
CA ALA A 88 6.92 15.81 -2.59
C ALA A 88 7.18 17.28 -2.97
N LYS A 89 6.70 18.24 -2.16
CA LYS A 89 6.99 19.67 -2.32
C LYS A 89 8.45 20.04 -2.05
N LEU A 90 9.19 19.17 -1.37
CA LEU A 90 10.62 19.36 -1.12
C LEU A 90 11.47 18.64 -2.17
N PRO A 91 12.65 19.17 -2.48
CA PRO A 91 13.62 18.45 -3.31
C PRO A 91 13.95 17.09 -2.72
N ALA A 92 14.00 16.03 -3.55
CA ALA A 92 14.20 14.67 -3.09
C ALA A 92 15.41 14.50 -2.13
N PRO A 93 16.60 15.06 -2.39
CA PRO A 93 17.74 14.91 -1.49
C PRO A 93 17.56 15.52 -0.11
N ALA A 94 16.67 16.51 0.02
CA ALA A 94 16.46 17.26 1.25
C ALA A 94 15.34 16.68 2.15
N ARG A 95 14.50 15.79 1.62
CA ARG A 95 13.30 15.27 2.33
C ARG A 95 13.65 14.57 3.64
N ALA A 96 14.66 13.69 3.61
CA ALA A 96 15.10 12.97 4.80
C ALA A 96 15.68 13.91 5.87
N GLN A 97 16.44 14.92 5.46
CA GLN A 97 17.00 15.90 6.37
C GLN A 97 15.89 16.79 6.97
N ALA A 98 14.93 17.24 6.18
CA ALA A 98 13.76 17.97 6.67
C ALA A 98 13.01 17.22 7.78
N LEU A 99 12.87 15.92 7.64
CA LEU A 99 12.26 15.07 8.70
C LEU A 99 13.12 15.07 9.98
N ARG A 100 14.46 15.01 9.87
CA ARG A 100 15.36 15.08 11.03
C ARG A 100 15.19 16.38 11.79
N ASP A 101 15.02 17.49 11.09
CA ASP A 101 14.92 18.82 11.69
C ASP A 101 13.53 19.10 12.28
N LEU A 102 12.47 18.56 11.67
CA LEU A 102 11.08 18.71 12.15
C LEU A 102 10.77 17.83 13.37
N LEU A 103 11.29 16.60 13.41
CA LEU A 103 10.90 15.59 14.39
C LEU A 103 11.13 15.99 15.85
N PRO A 104 12.24 16.65 16.25
CA PRO A 104 12.44 17.12 17.63
C PRO A 104 11.30 18.05 18.08
N ARG A 105 10.92 19.02 17.24
CA ARG A 105 9.83 19.94 17.51
C ARG A 105 8.47 19.25 17.60
N LEU A 106 8.21 18.31 16.68
CA LEU A 106 6.97 17.52 16.69
C LEU A 106 6.87 16.64 17.95
N ARG A 107 7.97 16.03 18.39
CA ARG A 107 8.01 15.25 19.64
C ARG A 107 7.72 16.14 20.86
N GLU A 108 8.27 17.34 20.91
CA GLU A 108 8.03 18.31 21.98
C GLU A 108 6.55 18.72 22.03
N THR A 109 5.99 19.17 20.90
CA THR A 109 4.61 19.68 20.83
C THR A 109 3.54 18.60 21.06
N THR A 110 3.82 17.35 20.68
CA THR A 110 2.88 16.23 20.84
C THR A 110 3.18 15.37 22.07
N ARG A 111 4.31 15.57 22.73
CA ARG A 111 4.83 14.70 23.81
C ARG A 111 4.94 13.24 23.36
N ALA A 112 5.25 13.01 22.08
CA ALA A 112 5.30 11.68 21.52
C ALA A 112 6.51 10.90 22.04
N LYS A 113 6.25 9.74 22.64
CA LYS A 113 7.27 8.77 23.07
C LYS A 113 7.67 7.83 21.94
N ARG A 114 6.73 7.57 21.00
CA ARG A 114 6.95 6.74 19.82
C ARG A 114 6.49 7.49 18.58
N VAL A 115 7.21 7.30 17.46
CA VAL A 115 6.89 7.89 16.18
C VAL A 115 6.77 6.78 15.15
N LEU A 116 5.60 6.65 14.57
CA LEU A 116 5.35 5.82 13.41
C LEU A 116 5.36 6.70 12.17
N ALA A 117 5.72 6.14 11.02
CA ALA A 117 5.61 6.87 9.76
C ALA A 117 4.97 6.01 8.68
N ARG A 118 4.20 6.67 7.82
CA ARG A 118 3.56 6.08 6.65
C ARG A 118 3.88 6.88 5.39
N GLY A 119 4.27 6.18 4.33
CA GLY A 119 4.53 6.78 3.02
C GLY A 119 4.21 5.82 1.88
N ALA A 120 4.09 6.37 0.66
CA ALA A 120 3.82 5.62 -0.54
C ALA A 120 4.80 6.01 -1.66
N GLY A 121 5.23 5.04 -2.47
CA GLY A 121 6.16 5.30 -3.58
C GLY A 121 7.40 6.06 -3.12
N GLU A 122 7.68 7.20 -3.73
CA GLU A 122 8.86 8.04 -3.42
C GLU A 122 8.88 8.55 -1.97
N THR A 123 7.73 8.92 -1.41
CA THR A 123 7.69 9.36 -0.01
C THR A 123 7.94 8.18 0.94
N GLY A 124 7.48 6.98 0.58
CA GLY A 124 7.82 5.76 1.29
C GLY A 124 9.32 5.46 1.25
N ALA A 125 9.97 5.63 0.10
CA ALA A 125 11.43 5.47 -0.03
C ALA A 125 12.20 6.48 0.84
N THR A 126 11.75 7.74 0.87
CA THR A 126 12.31 8.77 1.76
C THR A 126 12.20 8.39 3.24
N LEU A 127 11.04 7.86 3.67
CA LEU A 127 10.86 7.41 5.05
C LEU A 127 11.75 6.19 5.38
N ALA A 128 11.94 5.29 4.42
CA ALA A 128 12.84 4.14 4.58
C ALA A 128 14.30 4.58 4.73
N GLU A 129 14.75 5.59 3.97
CA GLU A 129 16.07 6.21 4.10
C GLU A 129 16.25 6.88 5.46
N ALA A 130 15.22 7.56 5.94
CA ALA A 130 15.19 8.22 7.24
C ALA A 130 14.82 7.26 8.40
N GLY A 131 14.84 5.95 8.17
CA GLY A 131 14.26 4.92 9.04
C GLY A 131 14.66 4.99 10.50
N ALA A 132 15.92 5.34 10.81
CA ALA A 132 16.43 5.50 12.18
C ALA A 132 15.68 6.55 13.04
N LEU A 133 14.87 7.40 12.43
CA LEU A 133 14.06 8.40 13.12
C LEU A 133 12.77 7.84 13.70
N PHE A 134 12.34 6.66 13.27
CA PHE A 134 11.03 6.09 13.53
C PHE A 134 11.11 4.80 14.33
N ASP A 135 10.08 4.52 15.11
CA ASP A 135 9.90 3.26 15.81
C ASP A 135 9.24 2.20 14.90
N GLY A 136 8.53 2.63 13.87
CA GLY A 136 7.89 1.76 12.90
C GLY A 136 7.52 2.45 11.61
N LEU A 137 7.56 1.70 10.48
CA LEU A 137 7.25 2.17 9.14
C LEU A 137 6.13 1.34 8.50
N LEU A 138 5.15 2.02 7.89
CA LEU A 138 4.15 1.44 6.99
C LEU A 138 4.40 1.99 5.59
N LEU A 139 4.96 1.16 4.72
CA LEU A 139 5.42 1.53 3.39
C LEU A 139 4.53 0.89 2.33
N GLN A 140 3.94 1.72 1.47
CA GLN A 140 3.14 1.29 0.34
C GLN A 140 3.92 1.52 -0.95
N ASP A 141 4.07 0.49 -1.79
CA ASP A 141 4.87 0.53 -3.02
C ASP A 141 6.31 1.05 -2.79
N ALA A 142 6.87 0.76 -1.63
CA ALA A 142 8.24 1.12 -1.27
C ALA A 142 8.87 0.00 -0.42
N ARG A 143 10.21 -0.04 -0.41
CA ARG A 143 10.99 -1.05 0.33
C ARG A 143 11.58 -0.44 1.58
N ALA A 144 11.54 -1.19 2.66
CA ALA A 144 12.28 -0.86 3.87
C ALA A 144 13.79 -1.06 3.64
N ALA A 145 14.57 -0.16 4.20
CA ALA A 145 15.98 -0.39 4.46
C ALA A 145 16.14 -1.18 5.77
N ASN A 146 17.36 -1.63 6.08
CA ASN A 146 17.66 -2.17 7.40
C ASN A 146 17.37 -1.11 8.47
N GLY A 147 16.53 -1.41 9.44
CA GLY A 147 16.15 -0.40 10.43
C GLY A 147 14.99 -0.81 11.34
N PRO A 148 14.03 0.09 11.56
CA PRO A 148 12.93 -0.13 12.49
C PRO A 148 11.96 -1.21 11.99
N ARG A 149 11.01 -1.59 12.86
CA ARG A 149 9.92 -2.49 12.46
C ARG A 149 9.17 -1.93 11.28
N SER A 150 9.14 -2.66 10.19
CA SER A 150 8.62 -2.18 8.91
C SER A 150 7.59 -3.13 8.32
N ILE A 151 6.50 -2.56 7.84
CA ILE A 151 5.49 -3.28 7.06
C ILE A 151 5.50 -2.71 5.65
N GLU A 152 5.81 -3.57 4.68
CA GLU A 152 5.75 -3.26 3.25
C GLU A 152 4.45 -3.80 2.66
N THR A 153 3.80 -2.99 1.81
CA THR A 153 2.55 -3.39 1.14
C THR A 153 2.60 -3.07 -0.34
N TRP A 154 2.00 -3.95 -1.16
CA TRP A 154 1.84 -3.76 -2.59
C TRP A 154 0.45 -4.19 -3.05
N GLY A 155 -0.07 -3.55 -4.09
CA GLY A 155 -1.25 -3.97 -4.82
C GLY A 155 -0.90 -4.79 -6.06
N SER A 156 -1.93 -5.26 -6.75
CA SER A 156 -1.78 -6.04 -7.99
C SER A 156 -1.09 -5.26 -9.10
N ASP A 157 -1.34 -3.95 -9.19
CA ASP A 157 -0.73 -3.06 -10.18
C ASP A 157 0.80 -2.97 -10.03
N ALA A 158 1.35 -3.15 -8.84
CA ALA A 158 2.79 -3.13 -8.61
C ALA A 158 3.53 -4.19 -9.43
N TYR A 159 2.99 -5.42 -9.53
CA TYR A 159 3.59 -6.50 -10.32
C TYR A 159 3.63 -6.20 -11.83
N TRP A 160 2.70 -5.37 -12.31
CA TRP A 160 2.63 -4.99 -13.72
C TRP A 160 3.46 -3.76 -14.06
N ARG A 161 3.84 -2.94 -13.06
CA ARG A 161 4.72 -1.77 -13.20
C ARG A 161 6.19 -2.12 -12.89
N ALA A 162 6.47 -2.49 -11.67
CA ALA A 162 7.79 -2.84 -11.15
C ALA A 162 7.63 -3.93 -10.09
N PRO A 163 7.81 -5.22 -10.45
CA PRO A 163 7.54 -6.32 -9.55
C PRO A 163 8.25 -6.18 -8.20
N PRO A 164 7.52 -6.28 -7.09
CA PRO A 164 8.13 -6.32 -5.77
C PRO A 164 8.96 -7.59 -5.59
N PRO A 165 9.89 -7.63 -4.62
CA PRO A 165 10.64 -8.84 -4.34
C PRO A 165 9.69 -9.94 -3.85
N PRO A 166 9.92 -11.20 -4.24
CA PRO A 166 9.16 -12.33 -3.71
C PRO A 166 9.37 -12.45 -2.19
N ALA A 167 8.44 -13.14 -1.53
CA ALA A 167 8.65 -13.52 -0.14
C ALA A 167 9.92 -14.39 -0.02
N PRO A 168 10.73 -14.20 1.02
CA PRO A 168 11.90 -15.04 1.25
C PRO A 168 11.46 -16.49 1.50
N ALA A 169 12.30 -17.44 1.08
CA ALA A 169 12.13 -18.85 1.42
C ALA A 169 12.61 -19.05 2.86
N GLY A 170 11.70 -18.98 3.84
CA GLY A 170 12.06 -19.15 5.24
C GLY A 170 11.19 -18.30 6.18
N PRO A 171 11.57 -18.22 7.47
CA PRO A 171 10.86 -17.41 8.43
C PRO A 171 10.95 -15.92 8.07
N ASP A 172 9.94 -15.16 8.51
CA ASP A 172 9.94 -13.72 8.40
C ASP A 172 11.16 -13.10 9.11
N ASP A 173 11.68 -12.03 8.51
CA ASP A 173 12.67 -11.18 9.18
C ASP A 173 12.15 -10.65 10.52
N ALA A 174 13.05 -10.45 11.49
CA ALA A 174 12.69 -9.99 12.82
C ALA A 174 11.98 -8.61 12.79
N ASN A 175 12.37 -7.75 11.85
CA ASN A 175 11.90 -6.37 11.73
C ASN A 175 11.10 -6.08 10.47
N LEU A 176 10.82 -7.08 9.60
CA LEU A 176 10.13 -6.85 8.35
C LEU A 176 8.93 -7.78 8.18
N ARG A 177 7.81 -7.21 7.73
CA ARG A 177 6.63 -7.94 7.22
C ARG A 177 6.26 -7.43 5.86
N ARG A 178 5.84 -8.36 4.98
CA ARG A 178 5.43 -8.05 3.60
C ARG A 178 4.03 -8.54 3.33
N PHE A 179 3.20 -7.64 2.77
CA PHE A 179 1.84 -7.97 2.39
C PHE A 179 1.57 -7.56 0.95
N PHE A 180 1.24 -8.53 0.14
CA PHE A 180 0.65 -8.30 -1.18
C PHE A 180 -0.86 -8.34 -1.04
N ILE A 181 -1.54 -7.23 -1.29
CA ILE A 181 -3.01 -7.11 -1.15
C ILE A 181 -3.62 -7.43 -2.51
N ALA A 182 -3.96 -8.69 -2.71
CA ALA A 182 -4.38 -9.24 -3.99
C ALA A 182 -5.64 -8.59 -4.54
N GLY A 183 -5.68 -8.40 -5.85
CA GLY A 183 -6.82 -7.84 -6.58
C GLY A 183 -7.04 -6.35 -6.34
N THR A 184 -6.13 -5.63 -5.69
CA THR A 184 -6.25 -4.18 -5.44
C THR A 184 -5.30 -3.37 -6.31
N THR A 185 -5.58 -2.08 -6.49
CA THR A 185 -4.70 -1.15 -7.20
C THR A 185 -4.43 0.08 -6.34
N THR A 186 -3.26 0.70 -6.52
CA THR A 186 -2.87 1.94 -5.84
C THR A 186 -3.16 3.17 -6.69
N ILE A 187 -3.37 3.00 -7.98
CA ILE A 187 -3.50 4.09 -8.95
C ILE A 187 -4.95 4.19 -9.43
N ALA A 188 -5.58 5.34 -9.19
CA ALA A 188 -6.82 5.70 -9.85
C ALA A 188 -6.55 6.06 -11.31
N GLY A 189 -7.18 5.34 -12.25
CA GLY A 189 -6.94 5.53 -13.69
C GLY A 189 -7.94 6.50 -14.32
N ALA A 190 -7.49 7.68 -14.72
CA ALA A 190 -8.34 8.64 -15.42
C ALA A 190 -8.64 8.23 -16.87
N ASN A 191 -7.74 7.53 -17.56
CA ASN A 191 -7.83 7.20 -18.99
C ASN A 191 -7.82 5.69 -19.28
N CYS A 192 -8.44 4.89 -18.41
CA CYS A 192 -8.56 3.45 -18.62
C CYS A 192 -9.87 3.06 -19.29
N LEU A 193 -9.83 2.03 -20.14
CA LEU A 193 -11.01 1.41 -20.75
C LEU A 193 -11.67 0.45 -19.77
N GLY A 194 -13.01 0.35 -19.84
CA GLY A 194 -13.81 -0.64 -19.13
C GLY A 194 -14.16 -0.25 -17.69
N PRO A 195 -14.82 -1.14 -16.96
CA PRO A 195 -15.14 -0.94 -15.55
C PRO A 195 -13.85 -1.02 -14.73
N LEU A 196 -13.49 0.08 -14.08
CA LEU A 196 -12.26 0.19 -13.31
C LEU A 196 -12.28 -0.74 -12.09
N ASN A 197 -11.12 -1.29 -11.76
CA ASN A 197 -10.89 -1.93 -10.48
C ASN A 197 -10.78 -0.85 -9.39
N THR A 198 -11.86 -0.64 -8.64
CA THR A 198 -11.94 0.35 -7.55
C THR A 198 -11.65 -0.25 -6.19
N ARG A 199 -11.16 -1.49 -6.14
CA ARG A 199 -10.89 -2.16 -4.85
C ARG A 199 -9.74 -1.48 -4.12
N SER A 200 -10.04 -1.07 -2.91
CA SER A 200 -9.12 -0.30 -2.06
C SER A 200 -8.25 -1.21 -1.19
N GLN A 201 -6.97 -0.82 -1.02
CA GLN A 201 -6.09 -1.40 -0.01
C GLN A 201 -6.40 -0.88 1.42
N ALA A 202 -7.19 0.18 1.56
CA ALA A 202 -7.41 0.88 2.82
C ALA A 202 -7.83 -0.02 3.99
N PRO A 203 -8.74 -1.02 3.84
CA PRO A 203 -9.09 -1.91 4.95
C PRO A 203 -7.88 -2.68 5.51
N ALA A 204 -7.01 -3.19 4.63
CA ALA A 204 -5.78 -3.86 5.06
C ALA A 204 -4.79 -2.87 5.70
N LEU A 205 -4.62 -1.69 5.10
CA LEU A 205 -3.69 -0.67 5.61
C LEU A 205 -4.11 -0.17 7.00
N ARG A 206 -5.41 0.00 7.27
CA ARG A 206 -5.91 0.35 8.61
C ARG A 206 -5.56 -0.73 9.64
N ALA A 207 -5.79 -1.98 9.33
CA ALA A 207 -5.41 -3.09 10.21
C ALA A 207 -3.89 -3.17 10.42
N LEU A 208 -3.12 -3.02 9.36
CA LEU A 208 -1.66 -3.08 9.41
C LEU A 208 -1.04 -1.89 10.16
N LEU A 209 -1.67 -0.71 10.17
CA LEU A 209 -1.27 0.41 11.01
C LEU A 209 -1.43 0.06 12.50
N VAL A 210 -2.54 -0.56 12.88
CA VAL A 210 -2.75 -1.04 14.26
C VAL A 210 -1.76 -2.14 14.62
N VAL A 211 -1.51 -3.07 13.71
CA VAL A 211 -0.49 -4.12 13.88
C VAL A 211 0.90 -3.51 14.10
N LEU A 212 1.26 -2.48 13.34
CA LEU A 212 2.55 -1.81 13.47
C LEU A 212 2.69 -1.14 14.84
N ASP A 213 1.67 -0.40 15.30
CA ASP A 213 1.66 0.21 16.62
C ASP A 213 1.84 -0.83 17.72
N ASP A 214 1.09 -1.94 17.67
CA ASP A 214 1.21 -3.03 18.61
C ASP A 214 2.59 -3.71 18.54
N TRP A 215 3.13 -3.88 17.33
CA TRP A 215 4.47 -4.45 17.16
C TRP A 215 5.53 -3.58 17.80
N THR A 216 5.43 -2.26 17.71
CA THR A 216 6.37 -1.35 18.41
C THR A 216 6.26 -1.42 19.94
N LYS A 217 5.19 -2.01 20.47
CA LYS A 217 5.01 -2.34 21.91
C LYS A 217 5.50 -3.74 22.28
N GLY A 218 5.99 -4.53 21.31
CA GLY A 218 6.48 -5.90 21.52
C GLY A 218 5.47 -7.00 21.20
N VAL A 219 4.26 -6.67 20.75
CA VAL A 219 3.28 -7.68 20.32
C VAL A 219 3.70 -8.27 18.98
N LYS A 220 3.83 -9.59 18.89
CA LYS A 220 4.23 -10.27 17.64
C LYS A 220 3.23 -9.98 16.52
N PRO A 221 3.69 -9.49 15.34
CA PRO A 221 2.81 -9.24 14.21
C PRO A 221 2.38 -10.53 13.53
N PRO A 222 1.31 -10.52 12.72
CA PRO A 222 0.99 -11.61 11.80
C PRO A 222 2.17 -11.91 10.88
N ALA A 223 2.23 -13.15 10.38
CA ALA A 223 3.20 -13.53 9.36
C ALA A 223 2.97 -12.79 8.04
N SER A 224 4.03 -12.60 7.26
CA SER A 224 3.95 -12.03 5.92
C SER A 224 3.00 -12.81 5.01
N ARG A 225 2.32 -12.08 4.11
CA ARG A 225 1.46 -12.65 3.05
C ARG A 225 1.84 -12.01 1.72
N ALA A 226 3.02 -12.31 1.24
CA ALA A 226 3.49 -11.97 -0.09
C ALA A 226 3.72 -13.25 -0.90
N PRO A 227 3.60 -13.23 -2.24
CA PRO A 227 3.88 -14.38 -3.08
C PRO A 227 5.33 -14.87 -2.90
N ALA A 228 5.49 -16.16 -2.64
CA ALA A 228 6.77 -16.82 -2.73
C ALA A 228 7.17 -17.00 -4.20
N VAL A 229 8.42 -17.38 -4.48
CA VAL A 229 8.86 -17.66 -5.87
C VAL A 229 7.98 -18.71 -6.56
N ALA A 230 7.51 -19.72 -5.80
CA ALA A 230 6.62 -20.75 -6.31
C ALA A 230 5.23 -20.24 -6.68
N ASP A 231 4.80 -19.10 -6.13
CA ASP A 231 3.49 -18.47 -6.43
C ASP A 231 3.56 -17.52 -7.63
N LEU A 232 4.75 -17.31 -8.18
CA LEU A 232 4.98 -16.43 -9.32
C LEU A 232 5.12 -17.23 -10.60
N VAL A 233 4.78 -16.60 -11.71
CA VAL A 233 4.90 -17.15 -13.06
C VAL A 233 5.27 -16.03 -14.04
N ASP A 234 5.96 -16.37 -15.12
CA ASP A 234 6.16 -15.42 -16.22
C ASP A 234 4.78 -14.99 -16.78
N ALA A 235 4.54 -13.67 -16.85
CA ALA A 235 3.27 -13.11 -17.31
C ALA A 235 2.83 -13.67 -18.68
N ARG A 236 3.79 -14.01 -19.57
CA ARG A 236 3.53 -14.60 -20.89
C ARG A 236 2.97 -16.03 -20.82
N LYS A 237 3.12 -16.72 -19.68
CA LYS A 237 2.66 -18.09 -19.43
C LYS A 237 1.31 -18.12 -18.68
N LEU A 238 0.76 -16.96 -18.28
CA LEU A 238 -0.56 -16.91 -17.67
C LEU A 238 -1.63 -17.31 -18.68
N VAL A 239 -2.51 -18.22 -18.26
CA VAL A 239 -3.69 -18.61 -19.03
C VAL A 239 -4.88 -17.84 -18.47
N TRP A 240 -5.30 -16.82 -19.19
CA TRP A 240 -6.45 -16.00 -18.83
C TRP A 240 -7.75 -16.63 -19.31
N PRO A 241 -8.85 -16.49 -18.57
CA PRO A 241 -10.17 -16.88 -19.07
C PRO A 241 -10.54 -16.04 -20.31
N LYS A 242 -11.18 -16.67 -21.30
CA LYS A 242 -11.59 -16.01 -22.54
C LYS A 242 -12.81 -15.11 -22.31
N ILE A 243 -12.59 -13.93 -21.75
CA ILE A 243 -13.59 -12.92 -21.45
C ILE A 243 -13.44 -11.79 -22.49
N ALA A 244 -14.49 -11.45 -23.21
CA ALA A 244 -14.42 -10.45 -24.29
C ALA A 244 -13.92 -9.07 -23.84
N ALA A 245 -14.25 -8.66 -22.61
CA ALA A 245 -13.85 -7.36 -22.05
C ALA A 245 -12.49 -7.39 -21.32
N LEU A 246 -11.79 -8.53 -21.26
CA LEU A 246 -10.49 -8.61 -20.61
C LEU A 246 -9.45 -7.88 -21.47
N PRO A 247 -8.78 -6.84 -20.96
CA PRO A 247 -7.70 -6.19 -21.69
C PRO A 247 -6.52 -7.15 -21.85
N ALA A 248 -5.79 -6.99 -22.95
CA ALA A 248 -4.52 -7.70 -23.13
C ALA A 248 -3.54 -7.31 -22.00
N PRO A 249 -2.90 -8.27 -21.34
CA PRO A 249 -1.90 -7.97 -20.34
C PRO A 249 -0.71 -7.22 -20.96
N PRO A 250 -0.05 -6.34 -20.19
CA PRO A 250 1.14 -5.63 -20.65
C PRO A 250 2.21 -6.62 -21.15
N SER A 251 2.77 -6.36 -22.31
CA SER A 251 3.83 -7.15 -22.92
C SER A 251 5.15 -7.07 -22.11
N GLY A 252 6.02 -8.04 -22.33
CA GLY A 252 7.35 -8.08 -21.73
C GLY A 252 7.51 -9.15 -20.66
N GLU A 253 8.75 -9.45 -20.37
CA GLU A 253 9.15 -10.47 -19.42
C GLU A 253 9.04 -9.94 -17.99
N ARG A 254 8.19 -10.55 -17.18
CA ARG A 254 8.00 -10.22 -15.77
C ARG A 254 7.40 -11.37 -14.99
N LEU A 255 7.76 -11.48 -13.73
CA LEU A 255 7.13 -12.41 -12.79
C LEU A 255 5.92 -11.73 -12.15
N VAL A 256 4.77 -12.40 -12.22
CA VAL A 256 3.49 -11.95 -11.66
C VAL A 256 2.86 -13.07 -10.85
N PRO A 257 1.96 -12.77 -9.89
CA PRO A 257 1.25 -13.81 -9.14
C PRO A 257 0.45 -14.72 -10.07
N LYS A 258 0.42 -16.01 -9.73
CA LYS A 258 -0.48 -16.98 -10.37
C LYS A 258 -1.92 -16.58 -10.15
N ILE A 259 -2.75 -16.85 -11.16
CA ILE A 259 -4.18 -16.63 -11.13
C ILE A 259 -4.94 -17.95 -11.09
N ASP A 260 -6.17 -17.92 -10.59
CA ASP A 260 -7.11 -19.03 -10.65
C ASP A 260 -7.85 -19.08 -12.00
N ALA A 261 -8.77 -20.01 -12.15
CA ALA A 261 -9.57 -20.20 -13.38
C ALA A 261 -10.44 -18.97 -13.73
N ASP A 262 -10.73 -18.12 -12.76
CA ASP A 262 -11.50 -16.89 -12.95
C ASP A 262 -10.62 -15.68 -13.31
N GLY A 263 -9.31 -15.85 -13.32
CA GLY A 263 -8.35 -14.77 -13.55
C GLY A 263 -8.02 -13.96 -12.30
N ASN A 264 -8.38 -14.40 -11.12
CA ASN A 264 -8.06 -13.73 -9.85
C ASN A 264 -6.75 -14.26 -9.26
N GLU A 265 -5.95 -13.37 -8.67
CA GLU A 265 -4.70 -13.74 -8.01
C GLU A 265 -4.94 -14.67 -6.81
N SER A 266 -4.17 -15.76 -6.74
CA SER A 266 -4.35 -16.81 -5.75
C SER A 266 -3.47 -16.64 -4.51
N ALA A 267 -2.38 -15.87 -4.58
CA ALA A 267 -1.45 -15.64 -3.50
C ALA A 267 -1.68 -14.28 -2.80
N GLY A 268 -1.01 -14.07 -1.66
CA GLY A 268 -1.03 -12.83 -0.90
C GLY A 268 -2.15 -12.72 0.14
N LEU A 269 -2.39 -11.51 0.62
CA LEU A 269 -3.50 -11.16 1.50
C LEU A 269 -4.76 -10.97 0.64
N ARG A 270 -5.66 -11.92 0.72
CA ARG A 270 -6.95 -11.88 0.04
C ARG A 270 -7.99 -11.30 0.98
N LEU A 271 -8.37 -10.03 0.78
CA LEU A 271 -9.49 -9.41 1.48
C LEU A 271 -10.80 -10.16 1.18
N PRO A 272 -11.87 -9.97 1.97
CA PRO A 272 -13.09 -10.79 1.84
C PRO A 272 -13.68 -10.81 0.43
N ASP A 273 -13.67 -9.70 -0.29
CA ASP A 273 -14.12 -9.54 -1.68
C ASP A 273 -13.16 -10.12 -2.74
N GLN A 274 -11.90 -10.46 -2.35
CA GLN A 274 -10.99 -11.25 -3.18
C GLN A 274 -11.07 -12.75 -2.84
N ALA A 275 -11.35 -13.08 -1.61
CA ALA A 275 -11.52 -14.46 -1.20
C ALA A 275 -12.86 -15.07 -1.71
N LEU A 276 -13.89 -14.22 -1.81
CA LEU A 276 -15.22 -14.53 -2.34
C LEU A 276 -15.54 -13.54 -3.48
N PRO A 277 -14.88 -13.68 -4.65
CA PRO A 277 -14.98 -12.67 -5.71
C PRO A 277 -16.35 -12.73 -6.40
N ILE A 278 -16.84 -11.54 -6.78
CA ILE A 278 -18.01 -11.37 -7.65
C ILE A 278 -17.61 -10.87 -9.05
N ALA A 279 -16.30 -10.78 -9.30
CA ALA A 279 -15.71 -10.32 -10.55
C ALA A 279 -14.30 -10.89 -10.70
N THR A 280 -13.76 -10.82 -11.91
CA THR A 280 -12.29 -10.87 -12.11
C THR A 280 -11.72 -9.50 -11.87
N PHE A 281 -10.67 -9.40 -11.06
CA PHE A 281 -9.97 -8.16 -10.73
C PHE A 281 -8.54 -8.23 -11.27
N THR A 282 -8.17 -7.29 -12.14
CA THR A 282 -6.82 -7.26 -12.69
C THR A 282 -6.00 -6.11 -12.07
N GLY A 283 -4.68 -6.25 -12.05
CA GLY A 283 -3.75 -5.16 -11.72
C GLY A 283 -3.35 -4.31 -12.92
N PHE A 284 -3.96 -4.51 -14.08
CA PHE A 284 -3.69 -3.78 -15.31
C PHE A 284 -4.98 -3.54 -16.10
N GLY A 285 -4.96 -2.53 -16.98
CA GLY A 285 -6.05 -2.18 -17.89
C GLY A 285 -5.50 -1.73 -19.23
N ALA A 286 -6.38 -1.29 -20.13
CA ALA A 286 -6.05 -0.67 -21.41
C ALA A 286 -6.35 0.84 -21.37
N GLN A 287 -5.58 1.65 -22.10
CA GLN A 287 -5.85 3.09 -22.24
C GLN A 287 -6.94 3.36 -23.28
N LYS A 288 -7.77 4.39 -23.02
CA LYS A 288 -8.81 4.83 -23.96
C LYS A 288 -8.25 5.37 -25.26
N ASP A 289 -7.21 6.18 -25.16
CA ASP A 289 -6.74 7.03 -26.25
C ASP A 289 -5.51 6.46 -26.98
N LYS A 290 -5.00 5.30 -26.56
CA LYS A 290 -3.80 4.70 -27.12
C LYS A 290 -3.92 3.19 -27.19
N ALA A 291 -4.28 2.67 -28.35
CA ALA A 291 -4.38 1.24 -28.58
C ALA A 291 -3.07 0.52 -28.23
N GLY A 292 -3.15 -0.54 -27.44
CA GLY A 292 -2.01 -1.33 -26.98
C GLY A 292 -1.20 -0.73 -25.83
N ALA A 293 -1.52 0.47 -25.35
CA ALA A 293 -0.90 1.00 -24.13
C ALA A 293 -1.61 0.47 -22.87
N GLY A 294 -0.81 0.02 -21.89
CA GLY A 294 -1.32 -0.42 -20.61
C GLY A 294 -1.81 0.74 -19.73
N CYS A 295 -2.81 0.47 -18.92
CA CYS A 295 -3.29 1.36 -17.89
C CYS A 295 -2.99 0.75 -16.52
N ALA A 296 -2.43 1.52 -15.61
CA ALA A 296 -2.04 1.04 -14.28
C ALA A 296 -3.24 0.80 -13.34
N ALA A 297 -4.40 1.43 -13.60
CA ALA A 297 -5.63 1.03 -12.93
C ALA A 297 -6.15 -0.24 -13.58
N GLY A 298 -6.36 -1.29 -12.82
CA GLY A 298 -6.92 -2.54 -13.28
C GLY A 298 -8.39 -2.42 -13.67
N VAL A 299 -8.94 -3.51 -14.19
CA VAL A 299 -10.37 -3.63 -14.49
C VAL A 299 -11.05 -4.62 -13.53
N ALA A 300 -12.34 -4.39 -13.27
CA ALA A 300 -13.23 -5.29 -12.56
C ALA A 300 -14.28 -5.81 -13.54
N LEU A 301 -14.21 -7.11 -13.87
CA LEU A 301 -15.10 -7.76 -14.83
C LEU A 301 -16.11 -8.63 -14.08
N PRO A 302 -17.35 -8.16 -13.85
CA PRO A 302 -18.35 -8.89 -13.08
C PRO A 302 -18.59 -10.31 -13.61
N PHE A 303 -18.88 -11.25 -12.71
CA PHE A 303 -19.39 -12.55 -13.09
C PHE A 303 -20.86 -12.43 -13.53
N PRO A 304 -21.33 -13.27 -14.46
CA PRO A 304 -22.75 -13.36 -14.77
C PRO A 304 -23.57 -13.66 -13.49
N SER A 305 -24.75 -13.09 -13.35
CA SER A 305 -25.59 -13.34 -12.16
C SER A 305 -26.15 -14.77 -12.16
N THR A 306 -26.67 -15.23 -13.30
CA THR A 306 -27.30 -16.56 -13.45
C THR A 306 -26.60 -17.43 -14.50
N LYS A 307 -26.86 -18.73 -14.46
CA LYS A 307 -26.40 -19.65 -15.50
C LYS A 307 -26.88 -19.24 -16.89
N THR A 308 -28.13 -18.80 -16.99
CA THR A 308 -28.70 -18.30 -18.25
C THR A 308 -27.95 -17.11 -18.81
N ASP A 309 -27.58 -16.13 -17.95
CA ASP A 309 -26.77 -14.97 -18.38
C ASP A 309 -25.38 -15.41 -18.84
N ARG A 310 -24.77 -16.36 -18.12
CA ARG A 310 -23.48 -16.93 -18.48
C ARG A 310 -23.50 -17.59 -19.86
N GLU A 311 -24.49 -18.46 -20.11
CA GLU A 311 -24.64 -19.15 -21.39
C GLU A 311 -24.93 -18.18 -22.54
N LYS A 312 -25.74 -17.16 -22.31
CA LYS A 312 -26.09 -16.13 -23.28
C LYS A 312 -24.87 -15.29 -23.68
N THR A 313 -23.95 -15.02 -22.76
CA THR A 313 -22.73 -14.24 -23.01
C THR A 313 -21.54 -15.10 -23.43
N GLY A 314 -21.62 -16.41 -23.30
CA GLY A 314 -20.48 -17.32 -23.51
C GLY A 314 -19.36 -17.16 -22.48
N ASP A 315 -19.64 -16.60 -21.30
CA ASP A 315 -18.64 -16.41 -20.25
C ASP A 315 -18.19 -17.79 -19.70
N PRO A 316 -16.89 -18.09 -19.70
CA PRO A 316 -16.38 -19.36 -19.19
C PRO A 316 -16.46 -19.49 -17.67
N ARG A 317 -16.61 -18.37 -16.94
CA ARG A 317 -16.61 -18.34 -15.49
C ARG A 317 -17.99 -18.71 -14.94
N PRO A 318 -18.10 -19.53 -13.88
CA PRO A 318 -19.37 -19.80 -13.21
C PRO A 318 -20.09 -18.50 -12.79
N SER A 319 -21.40 -18.45 -12.98
CA SER A 319 -22.24 -17.35 -12.50
C SER A 319 -22.26 -17.28 -10.97
N LEU A 320 -22.75 -16.18 -10.41
CA LEU A 320 -22.85 -15.99 -8.95
C LEU A 320 -23.75 -17.06 -8.32
N VAL A 321 -24.88 -17.41 -8.97
CA VAL A 321 -25.77 -18.45 -8.47
C VAL A 321 -25.14 -19.86 -8.56
N GLU A 322 -24.41 -20.17 -9.64
CA GLU A 322 -23.69 -21.44 -9.75
C GLU A 322 -22.57 -21.57 -8.70
N ARG A 323 -21.96 -20.46 -8.34
CA ARG A 323 -20.81 -20.39 -7.42
C ARG A 323 -21.24 -20.41 -5.95
N TYR A 324 -22.23 -19.62 -5.60
CA TYR A 324 -22.63 -19.36 -4.22
C TYR A 324 -24.03 -19.86 -3.86
N GLY A 325 -24.79 -20.35 -4.82
CA GLY A 325 -26.15 -20.83 -4.64
C GLY A 325 -27.13 -19.70 -4.37
N SER A 326 -26.94 -18.93 -3.32
CA SER A 326 -27.84 -17.83 -2.93
C SER A 326 -27.09 -16.65 -2.31
N ARG A 327 -27.71 -15.47 -2.36
CA ARG A 327 -27.21 -14.28 -1.65
C ARG A 327 -27.08 -14.52 -0.13
N ALA A 328 -28.01 -15.25 0.47
CA ALA A 328 -27.97 -15.55 1.90
C ALA A 328 -26.73 -16.37 2.27
N TYR A 329 -26.40 -17.40 1.48
CA TYR A 329 -25.19 -18.19 1.67
C TYR A 329 -23.91 -17.35 1.42
N PHE A 330 -23.91 -16.53 0.38
CA PHE A 330 -22.80 -15.61 0.11
C PHE A 330 -22.52 -14.66 1.30
N VAL A 331 -23.58 -14.02 1.86
CA VAL A 331 -23.47 -13.15 3.03
C VAL A 331 -22.93 -13.91 4.26
N ALA A 332 -23.43 -15.10 4.52
CA ALA A 332 -22.94 -15.94 5.62
C ALA A 332 -21.47 -16.31 5.47
N THR A 333 -21.05 -16.72 4.27
CA THR A 333 -19.65 -17.05 3.97
C THR A 333 -18.75 -15.81 4.03
N MET A 334 -19.24 -14.65 3.56
CA MET A 334 -18.53 -13.37 3.68
C MET A 334 -18.22 -13.05 5.15
N ARG A 335 -19.18 -13.26 6.05
CA ARG A 335 -18.99 -13.09 7.50
C ARG A 335 -17.87 -14.00 8.01
N ILE A 336 -17.89 -15.28 7.66
CA ILE A 336 -16.87 -16.25 8.10
C ILE A 336 -15.47 -15.81 7.66
N VAL A 337 -15.33 -15.41 6.39
CA VAL A 337 -14.04 -14.97 5.84
C VAL A 337 -13.56 -13.68 6.50
N ALA A 338 -14.44 -12.71 6.69
CA ALA A 338 -14.11 -11.43 7.32
C ALA A 338 -13.72 -11.62 8.79
N ASP A 339 -14.48 -12.40 9.56
CA ASP A 339 -14.18 -12.67 10.98
C ASP A 339 -12.86 -13.44 11.15
N LYS A 340 -12.49 -14.32 10.20
CA LYS A 340 -11.17 -14.96 10.16
C LYS A 340 -10.05 -13.93 10.05
N LEU A 341 -10.16 -12.97 9.14
CA LEU A 341 -9.14 -11.91 8.99
C LEU A 341 -9.07 -10.99 10.21
N VAL A 342 -10.19 -10.70 10.87
CA VAL A 342 -10.20 -9.96 12.13
C VAL A 342 -9.42 -10.74 13.22
N LYS A 343 -9.66 -12.03 13.35
CA LYS A 343 -8.93 -12.91 14.28
C LYS A 343 -7.43 -12.94 14.03
N GLU A 344 -7.05 -12.87 12.75
CA GLU A 344 -5.67 -12.83 12.29
C GLU A 344 -5.07 -11.41 12.35
N ARG A 345 -5.84 -10.39 12.77
CA ARG A 345 -5.44 -8.98 12.87
C ARG A 345 -5.07 -8.36 11.51
N LEU A 346 -5.64 -8.87 10.43
CA LEU A 346 -5.44 -8.41 9.05
C LEU A 346 -6.64 -7.64 8.49
N LEU A 347 -7.67 -7.47 9.31
CA LEU A 347 -8.86 -6.67 9.04
C LEU A 347 -9.37 -6.10 10.35
N LEU A 348 -9.88 -4.87 10.35
CA LEU A 348 -10.57 -4.31 11.51
C LEU A 348 -12.03 -4.79 11.55
N LYS A 349 -12.65 -4.81 12.74
CA LYS A 349 -14.04 -5.27 12.90
C LYS A 349 -15.03 -4.41 12.11
N GLU A 350 -14.84 -3.10 12.13
CA GLU A 350 -15.63 -2.13 11.37
C GLU A 350 -15.57 -2.38 9.86
N ASP A 351 -14.39 -2.74 9.34
CA ASP A 351 -14.22 -3.11 7.93
C ASP A 351 -14.87 -4.45 7.60
N ALA A 352 -14.76 -5.42 8.50
CA ALA A 352 -15.44 -6.71 8.36
C ALA A 352 -16.96 -6.54 8.26
N ASP A 353 -17.54 -5.68 9.09
CA ASP A 353 -18.98 -5.37 9.05
C ASP A 353 -19.37 -4.67 7.75
N ALA A 354 -18.51 -3.76 7.23
CA ALA A 354 -18.73 -3.11 5.93
C ALA A 354 -18.73 -4.13 4.77
N TYR A 355 -17.82 -5.10 4.74
CA TYR A 355 -17.83 -6.16 3.74
C TYR A 355 -19.12 -7.00 3.77
N VAL A 356 -19.59 -7.34 4.97
CA VAL A 356 -20.84 -8.09 5.13
C VAL A 356 -22.06 -7.26 4.72
N ALA A 357 -22.04 -5.95 5.01
CA ALA A 357 -23.10 -5.04 4.57
C ALA A 357 -23.15 -4.95 3.03
N ALA A 358 -21.98 -4.79 2.38
CA ALA A 358 -21.88 -4.78 0.93
C ALA A 358 -22.34 -6.10 0.27
N ALA A 359 -22.05 -7.24 0.88
CA ALA A 359 -22.49 -8.54 0.38
C ALA A 359 -24.02 -8.69 0.30
N ARG A 360 -24.79 -7.98 1.13
CA ARG A 360 -26.26 -8.00 1.11
C ARG A 360 -26.86 -7.37 -0.15
N THR A 361 -26.11 -6.51 -0.81
CA THR A 361 -26.51 -5.80 -2.05
C THR A 361 -25.84 -6.38 -3.30
N ALA A 362 -25.12 -7.51 -3.17
CA ALA A 362 -24.48 -8.17 -4.30
C ALA A 362 -25.51 -8.55 -5.40
N PRO A 363 -25.12 -8.54 -6.68
CA PRO A 363 -26.03 -8.70 -7.83
C PRO A 363 -26.40 -10.18 -8.11
N PHE A 364 -27.10 -10.83 -7.16
CA PHE A 364 -27.64 -12.18 -7.30
C PHE A 364 -29.03 -12.16 -7.94
#